data_11b45304432229af8c5cdcf7e8a3ef56
#
_entry.id   11b45304432229af8c5cdcf7e8a3ef56
#
_cell.length_a   1.000
_cell.length_b   1.000
_cell.length_c   1.000
_cell.angle_alpha   90.00
_cell.angle_beta   90.00
_cell.angle_gamma   90.00
#
_symmetry.space_group_name_H-M   'P 1'
#
loop_
_entity.id
_entity.type
_entity.pdbx_description
1 polymer ?
#
loop_
_entity_poly.entity_id
_entity_poly.type
_entity_poly.pdbx_seq_one_letter_code
_entity_poly.pdbx_strand_id
1 'polypeptide(L)'
;MAHQTTELMIHQQGSVMPQQASTDAQLVGMWLHGRSSSTTRAYDADASAFLAYAAKPLRSVTVGDVHGFADSLTGLASASRARKLSSVKSLLTYAHRLGYVVFNVGAAVKLPPVKATLAERIMTEADVQRMLALETDTRNAVMLRLVYCAGLRISEVCGLAWRDLTARDDAGQATVYGKGGKTRVVLLPSSVWRGLVQLRGDAGQDAPVFRSQRHGHLDVSAVHRVVKAAAARAGLSADVSAHWLRHAHASHALDRGAPIHLVQATLGHSSVATTGRYLHARPSDSSARYLAV
;
A
#
# COMPACT_ATOMS: atom_id res chain seq x y z
N MET A 1 -29.80 -34.43 67.80
CA MET A 1 -30.04 -33.64 66.54
C MET A 1 -28.72 -33.15 66.05
N ALA A 2 -28.15 -33.88 65.08
CA ALA A 2 -26.85 -33.56 64.50
C ALA A 2 -27.08 -32.76 63.18
N HIS A 3 -26.59 -31.53 63.13
CA HIS A 3 -26.54 -30.74 61.94
C HIS A 3 -25.33 -31.15 61.09
N GLN A 4 -25.57 -31.81 59.97
CA GLN A 4 -24.56 -32.02 58.92
C GLN A 4 -24.50 -30.76 58.08
N THR A 5 -23.38 -30.06 58.17
CA THR A 5 -23.01 -28.97 57.26
C THR A 5 -22.34 -29.58 56.03
N THR A 6 -23.06 -29.61 54.91
CA THR A 6 -22.52 -30.05 53.63
C THR A 6 -21.75 -28.88 53.02
N GLU A 7 -20.40 -28.93 53.06
CA GLU A 7 -19.52 -28.02 52.30
C GLU A 7 -19.61 -28.36 50.83
N LEU A 8 -20.20 -27.46 50.08
CA LEU A 8 -20.12 -27.45 48.60
C LEU A 8 -18.72 -27.05 48.16
N MET A 9 -17.91 -28.06 47.85
CA MET A 9 -16.65 -27.84 47.10
C MET A 9 -16.99 -27.41 45.66
N ILE A 10 -16.93 -26.11 45.40
CA ILE A 10 -16.95 -25.56 44.05
C ILE A 10 -15.62 -25.88 43.42
N HIS A 11 -15.56 -26.96 42.63
CA HIS A 11 -14.46 -27.19 41.72
C HIS A 11 -14.47 -26.10 40.64
N GLN A 12 -13.69 -25.04 40.81
CA GLN A 12 -13.28 -24.16 39.73
C GLN A 12 -12.38 -24.97 38.80
N GLN A 13 -12.95 -25.65 37.83
CA GLN A 13 -12.22 -26.09 36.65
C GLN A 13 -11.83 -24.84 35.89
N GLY A 14 -10.63 -24.31 36.18
CA GLY A 14 -10.00 -23.28 35.35
C GLY A 14 -9.92 -23.83 33.93
N SER A 15 -10.69 -23.27 33.02
CA SER A 15 -10.60 -23.55 31.60
C SER A 15 -9.17 -23.27 31.15
N VAL A 16 -8.35 -24.31 31.06
CA VAL A 16 -6.98 -24.21 30.54
C VAL A 16 -7.12 -23.93 29.03
N MET A 17 -6.98 -22.68 28.64
CA MET A 17 -6.93 -22.32 27.23
C MET A 17 -5.78 -23.08 26.56
N PRO A 18 -6.02 -23.82 25.48
CA PRO A 18 -4.97 -24.57 24.82
C PRO A 18 -3.86 -23.61 24.34
N GLN A 19 -2.60 -23.95 24.63
CA GLN A 19 -1.46 -23.17 24.22
C GLN A 19 -1.32 -23.20 22.69
N GLN A 20 -1.55 -22.07 22.04
CA GLN A 20 -1.57 -21.94 20.57
C GLN A 20 -0.15 -21.93 19.97
N ALA A 21 0.84 -21.42 20.70
CA ALA A 21 2.24 -21.39 20.28
C ALA A 21 3.14 -21.66 21.47
N SER A 22 4.20 -22.44 21.31
CA SER A 22 5.19 -22.76 22.34
C SER A 22 6.41 -21.83 22.28
N THR A 23 6.75 -21.29 21.12
CA THR A 23 7.90 -20.42 20.88
C THR A 23 7.51 -19.12 20.18
N ASP A 24 8.35 -18.08 20.34
CA ASP A 24 8.19 -16.81 19.64
C ASP A 24 8.25 -16.99 18.13
N ALA A 25 9.11 -17.85 17.61
CA ALA A 25 9.23 -18.17 16.19
C ALA A 25 7.92 -18.76 15.63
N GLN A 26 7.31 -19.70 16.36
CA GLN A 26 6.02 -20.29 15.98
C GLN A 26 4.92 -19.22 15.98
N LEU A 27 4.87 -18.36 17.00
CA LEU A 27 3.91 -17.25 17.08
C LEU A 27 4.07 -16.27 15.90
N VAL A 28 5.31 -15.89 15.56
CA VAL A 28 5.60 -15.01 14.41
C VAL A 28 5.16 -15.67 13.12
N GLY A 29 5.45 -16.96 12.91
CA GLY A 29 5.00 -17.71 11.74
C GLY A 29 3.46 -17.70 11.58
N MET A 30 2.74 -17.92 12.68
CA MET A 30 1.28 -17.86 12.69
C MET A 30 0.75 -16.44 12.41
N TRP A 31 1.37 -15.41 12.97
CA TRP A 31 1.00 -14.01 12.73
C TRP A 31 1.24 -13.58 11.28
N LEU A 32 2.23 -14.14 10.62
CA LEU A 32 2.55 -13.87 9.21
C LEU A 32 1.66 -14.64 8.23
N HIS A 33 1.00 -15.70 8.68
CA HIS A 33 0.18 -16.56 7.83
C HIS A 33 -0.93 -15.78 7.10
N GLY A 34 -1.14 -16.10 5.81
CA GLY A 34 -2.16 -15.47 4.97
C GLY A 34 -1.86 -14.03 4.51
N ARG A 35 -0.70 -13.47 4.86
CA ARG A 35 -0.28 -12.15 4.36
C ARG A 35 0.35 -12.25 2.97
N SER A 36 0.31 -11.16 2.21
CA SER A 36 1.03 -11.10 0.92
C SER A 36 2.54 -11.25 1.13
N SER A 37 3.26 -11.84 0.16
CA SER A 37 4.71 -12.07 0.24
C SER A 37 5.53 -10.82 0.59
N SER A 38 5.16 -9.65 0.06
CA SER A 38 5.82 -8.38 0.40
C SER A 38 5.56 -7.95 1.85
N THR A 39 4.32 -8.13 2.34
CA THR A 39 3.97 -7.84 3.73
C THR A 39 4.66 -8.80 4.68
N THR A 40 4.66 -10.10 4.37
CA THR A 40 5.36 -11.12 5.14
C THR A 40 6.82 -10.77 5.32
N ARG A 41 7.53 -10.49 4.22
CA ARG A 41 8.96 -10.13 4.26
C ARG A 41 9.23 -8.88 5.10
N ALA A 42 8.42 -7.84 4.97
CA ALA A 42 8.60 -6.60 5.72
C ALA A 42 8.32 -6.80 7.22
N TYR A 43 7.26 -7.52 7.55
CA TYR A 43 6.83 -7.76 8.93
C TYR A 43 7.76 -8.74 9.65
N ASP A 44 8.22 -9.77 8.95
CA ASP A 44 9.22 -10.71 9.47
C ASP A 44 10.52 -9.99 9.84
N ALA A 45 11.04 -9.15 8.94
CA ALA A 45 12.22 -8.33 9.21
C ALA A 45 12.02 -7.36 10.40
N ASP A 46 10.82 -6.79 10.56
CA ASP A 46 10.50 -5.90 11.68
C ASP A 46 10.41 -6.68 13.00
N ALA A 47 9.77 -7.85 13.01
CA ALA A 47 9.66 -8.72 14.18
C ALA A 47 11.04 -9.22 14.59
N SER A 48 11.85 -9.69 13.64
CA SER A 48 13.22 -10.16 13.90
C SER A 48 14.10 -9.05 14.47
N ALA A 49 14.01 -7.83 13.95
CA ALA A 49 14.75 -6.69 14.47
C ALA A 49 14.32 -6.33 15.92
N PHE A 50 13.02 -6.40 16.21
CA PHE A 50 12.53 -6.15 17.56
C PHE A 50 12.95 -7.24 18.56
N LEU A 51 12.84 -8.51 18.18
CA LEU A 51 13.24 -9.65 19.03
C LEU A 51 14.74 -9.61 19.31
N ALA A 52 15.56 -9.30 18.32
CA ALA A 52 17.00 -9.13 18.48
C ALA A 52 17.35 -7.96 19.42
N TYR A 53 16.63 -6.84 19.31
CA TYR A 53 16.79 -5.70 20.22
C TYR A 53 16.39 -6.03 21.66
N ALA A 54 15.22 -6.65 21.84
CA ALA A 54 14.72 -7.00 23.18
C ALA A 54 15.59 -8.07 23.87
N ALA A 55 16.23 -8.94 23.09
CA ALA A 55 17.12 -10.03 23.54
C ALA A 55 16.50 -10.92 24.64
N LYS A 56 15.18 -11.07 24.64
CA LYS A 56 14.42 -11.89 25.60
C LYS A 56 13.10 -12.37 24.95
N PRO A 57 12.46 -13.42 25.50
CA PRO A 57 11.20 -13.92 24.99
C PRO A 57 10.09 -12.88 25.02
N LEU A 58 9.18 -12.89 24.05
CA LEU A 58 8.02 -11.98 23.96
C LEU A 58 7.18 -11.96 25.24
N ARG A 59 7.10 -13.08 25.96
CA ARG A 59 6.40 -13.19 27.24
C ARG A 59 6.98 -12.30 28.36
N SER A 60 8.25 -11.91 28.23
CA SER A 60 8.98 -11.07 29.18
C SER A 60 9.18 -9.63 28.70
N VAL A 61 8.64 -9.29 27.52
CA VAL A 61 8.76 -7.93 26.96
C VAL A 61 7.90 -6.95 27.75
N THR A 62 8.49 -5.81 28.09
CA THR A 62 7.86 -4.71 28.82
C THR A 62 7.57 -3.52 27.91
N VAL A 63 6.81 -2.55 28.40
CA VAL A 63 6.60 -1.25 27.71
C VAL A 63 7.93 -0.54 27.48
N GLY A 64 8.87 -0.61 28.47
CA GLY A 64 10.20 -0.04 28.37
C GLY A 64 11.00 -0.59 27.19
N ASP A 65 10.90 -1.89 26.89
CA ASP A 65 11.58 -2.49 25.75
C ASP A 65 11.04 -1.95 24.41
N VAL A 66 9.70 -1.77 24.32
CA VAL A 66 9.09 -1.21 23.11
C VAL A 66 9.45 0.27 22.93
N HIS A 67 9.53 1.04 24.02
CA HIS A 67 10.01 2.43 23.98
C HIS A 67 11.48 2.50 23.57
N GLY A 68 12.35 1.71 24.20
CA GLY A 68 13.78 1.66 23.83
C GLY A 68 13.99 1.25 22.37
N PHE A 69 13.21 0.28 21.87
CA PHE A 69 13.23 -0.05 20.44
C PHE A 69 12.79 1.15 19.58
N ALA A 70 11.72 1.87 19.97
CA ALA A 70 11.29 3.08 19.27
C ALA A 70 12.39 4.14 19.21
N ASP A 71 13.13 4.32 20.30
CA ASP A 71 14.25 5.27 20.39
C ASP A 71 15.44 4.82 19.53
N SER A 72 15.71 3.52 19.44
CA SER A 72 16.77 2.97 18.58
C SER A 72 16.52 3.25 17.09
N LEU A 73 15.28 3.53 16.70
CA LEU A 73 14.90 3.84 15.33
C LEU A 73 14.99 5.33 14.96
N THR A 74 15.51 6.20 15.82
CA THR A 74 15.53 7.67 15.63
C THR A 74 16.25 8.11 14.35
N GLY A 75 17.24 7.36 13.87
CA GLY A 75 17.93 7.62 12.61
C GLY A 75 17.09 7.35 11.34
N LEU A 76 15.90 6.76 11.47
CA LEU A 76 15.03 6.49 10.32
C LEU A 76 14.02 7.62 10.10
N ALA A 77 13.56 7.78 8.84
CA ALA A 77 12.45 8.66 8.51
C ALA A 77 11.20 8.31 9.34
N SER A 78 10.42 9.33 9.76
CA SER A 78 9.25 9.19 10.64
C SER A 78 8.24 8.14 10.15
N ALA A 79 7.98 8.09 8.83
CA ALA A 79 7.09 7.09 8.23
C ALA A 79 7.62 5.65 8.38
N SER A 80 8.94 5.44 8.24
CA SER A 80 9.57 4.14 8.42
C SER A 80 9.54 3.69 9.88
N ARG A 81 9.79 4.61 10.82
CA ARG A 81 9.65 4.38 12.26
C ARG A 81 8.22 3.96 12.62
N ALA A 82 7.23 4.77 12.19
CA ALA A 82 5.82 4.49 12.44
C ALA A 82 5.40 3.13 11.88
N ARG A 83 5.84 2.77 10.67
CA ARG A 83 5.56 1.47 10.07
C ARG A 83 6.14 0.31 10.87
N LYS A 84 7.43 0.40 11.25
CA LYS A 84 8.10 -0.65 12.04
C LYS A 84 7.43 -0.84 13.41
N LEU A 85 7.14 0.24 14.11
CA LEU A 85 6.44 0.19 15.40
C LEU A 85 5.00 -0.35 15.25
N SER A 86 4.30 0.02 14.19
CA SER A 86 2.96 -0.52 13.90
C SER A 86 2.99 -2.03 13.68
N SER A 87 4.03 -2.55 13.02
CA SER A 87 4.27 -3.98 12.82
C SER A 87 4.47 -4.69 14.18
N VAL A 88 5.35 -4.18 15.03
CA VAL A 88 5.60 -4.72 16.39
C VAL A 88 4.33 -4.67 17.25
N LYS A 89 3.61 -3.55 17.26
CA LYS A 89 2.32 -3.44 17.97
C LYS A 89 1.30 -4.46 17.48
N SER A 90 1.27 -4.73 16.17
CA SER A 90 0.40 -5.75 15.58
C SER A 90 0.78 -7.16 16.04
N LEU A 91 2.07 -7.48 16.13
CA LEU A 91 2.56 -8.75 16.67
C LEU A 91 2.17 -8.92 18.15
N LEU A 92 2.41 -7.91 18.99
CA LEU A 92 2.06 -7.93 20.41
C LEU A 92 0.55 -8.04 20.63
N THR A 93 -0.25 -7.37 19.80
CA THR A 93 -1.71 -7.51 19.81
C THR A 93 -2.15 -8.93 19.45
N TYR A 94 -1.52 -9.53 18.44
CA TYR A 94 -1.79 -10.91 18.05
C TYR A 94 -1.39 -11.90 19.14
N ALA A 95 -0.21 -11.71 19.75
CA ALA A 95 0.29 -12.51 20.87
C ALA A 95 -0.70 -12.49 22.06
N HIS A 96 -1.21 -11.30 22.41
CA HIS A 96 -2.18 -11.15 23.48
C HIS A 96 -3.53 -11.82 23.15
N ARG A 97 -4.03 -11.67 21.93
CA ARG A 97 -5.30 -12.33 21.50
C ARG A 97 -5.24 -13.85 21.57
N LEU A 98 -4.06 -14.44 21.37
CA LEU A 98 -3.84 -15.88 21.49
C LEU A 98 -3.51 -16.34 22.92
N GLY A 99 -3.49 -15.44 23.90
CA GLY A 99 -3.10 -15.75 25.28
C GLY A 99 -1.60 -16.09 25.43
N TYR A 100 -0.77 -15.81 24.39
CA TYR A 100 0.67 -16.05 24.44
C TYR A 100 1.38 -15.08 25.38
N VAL A 101 0.95 -13.84 25.43
CA VAL A 101 1.34 -12.84 26.43
C VAL A 101 0.14 -12.44 27.27
N VAL A 102 0.33 -12.23 28.56
CA VAL A 102 -0.74 -11.87 29.51
C VAL A 102 -1.23 -10.45 29.29
N PHE A 103 -0.34 -9.54 28.89
CA PHE A 103 -0.64 -8.13 28.70
C PHE A 103 -0.12 -7.61 27.34
N ASN A 104 -0.92 -6.80 26.65
CA ASN A 104 -0.52 -6.16 25.41
C ASN A 104 0.26 -4.86 25.70
N VAL A 105 1.56 -4.97 25.95
CA VAL A 105 2.45 -3.81 26.19
C VAL A 105 2.49 -2.84 25.00
N GLY A 106 2.27 -3.35 23.76
CA GLY A 106 2.22 -2.52 22.57
C GLY A 106 1.06 -1.55 22.54
N ALA A 107 -0.05 -1.82 23.26
CA ALA A 107 -1.20 -0.92 23.32
C ALA A 107 -0.85 0.44 23.92
N ALA A 108 0.01 0.46 24.94
CA ALA A 108 0.43 1.67 25.65
C ALA A 108 1.36 2.59 24.82
N VAL A 109 1.98 2.06 23.77
CA VAL A 109 2.97 2.80 22.98
C VAL A 109 2.30 3.62 21.88
N LYS A 110 2.56 4.92 21.87
CA LYS A 110 2.09 5.83 20.81
C LYS A 110 3.00 5.74 19.59
N LEU A 111 2.40 5.74 18.40
CA LEU A 111 3.16 5.82 17.15
C LEU A 111 3.68 7.25 16.97
N PRO A 112 4.90 7.44 16.43
CA PRO A 112 5.40 8.75 16.10
C PRO A 112 4.50 9.42 15.05
N PRO A 113 4.31 10.75 15.12
CA PRO A 113 3.55 11.47 14.12
C PRO A 113 4.24 11.36 12.75
N VAL A 114 3.43 11.14 11.71
CA VAL A 114 3.92 11.10 10.33
C VAL A 114 3.45 12.36 9.62
N LYS A 115 4.40 13.16 9.11
CA LYS A 115 4.09 14.34 8.30
C LYS A 115 3.28 13.93 7.07
N ALA A 116 2.18 14.64 6.83
CA ALA A 116 1.40 14.47 5.61
C ALA A 116 2.14 15.11 4.43
N THR A 117 2.83 14.29 3.63
CA THR A 117 3.63 14.74 2.47
C THR A 117 2.91 14.54 1.15
N LEU A 118 1.59 14.36 1.15
CA LEU A 118 0.84 14.08 -0.07
C LEU A 118 0.90 15.25 -1.05
N ALA A 119 0.73 16.49 -0.57
CA ALA A 119 0.80 17.68 -1.40
C ALA A 119 2.15 17.82 -2.12
N GLU A 120 3.24 17.48 -1.44
CA GLU A 120 4.60 17.53 -1.98
C GLU A 120 4.83 16.48 -3.08
N ARG A 121 3.98 15.45 -3.17
CA ARG A 121 4.08 14.31 -4.10
C ARG A 121 3.09 14.39 -5.26
N ILE A 122 2.31 15.44 -5.35
CA ILE A 122 1.42 15.68 -6.47
C ILE A 122 2.15 16.58 -7.47
N MET A 123 2.56 16.01 -8.61
CA MET A 123 3.15 16.77 -9.72
C MET A 123 2.12 17.73 -10.32
N THR A 124 2.56 18.83 -10.89
CA THR A 124 1.69 19.69 -11.70
C THR A 124 1.31 19.00 -13.00
N GLU A 125 0.20 19.41 -13.63
CA GLU A 125 -0.16 18.89 -14.96
C GLU A 125 0.95 19.16 -15.99
N ALA A 126 1.56 20.33 -15.94
CA ALA A 126 2.68 20.69 -16.81
C ALA A 126 3.88 19.76 -16.64
N ASP A 127 4.23 19.39 -15.41
CA ASP A 127 5.31 18.45 -15.13
C ASP A 127 5.00 17.05 -15.68
N VAL A 128 3.77 16.57 -15.48
CA VAL A 128 3.33 15.29 -16.04
C VAL A 128 3.39 15.32 -17.57
N GLN A 129 2.84 16.35 -18.20
CA GLN A 129 2.84 16.46 -19.67
C GLN A 129 4.27 16.52 -20.21
N ARG A 130 5.17 17.30 -19.58
CA ARG A 130 6.58 17.37 -19.96
C ARG A 130 7.25 16.00 -19.84
N MET A 131 7.00 15.26 -18.75
CA MET A 131 7.53 13.92 -18.55
C MET A 131 7.05 12.93 -19.62
N LEU A 132 5.76 13.02 -20.02
CA LEU A 132 5.17 12.17 -21.05
C LEU A 132 5.66 12.54 -22.46
N ALA A 133 5.87 13.83 -22.73
CA ALA A 133 6.31 14.33 -24.03
C ALA A 133 7.77 14.01 -24.34
N LEU A 134 8.64 13.99 -23.32
CA LEU A 134 10.07 13.72 -23.45
C LEU A 134 10.42 12.22 -23.45
N GLU A 135 9.45 11.32 -23.35
CA GLU A 135 9.72 9.88 -23.46
C GLU A 135 9.70 9.45 -24.93
N THR A 136 10.84 8.96 -25.41
CA THR A 136 11.06 8.58 -26.80
C THR A 136 10.86 7.09 -27.08
N ASP A 137 11.00 6.23 -26.05
CA ASP A 137 10.71 4.80 -26.18
C ASP A 137 9.20 4.57 -26.21
N THR A 138 8.70 3.97 -27.29
CA THR A 138 7.27 3.77 -27.53
C THR A 138 6.57 2.99 -26.41
N ARG A 139 7.18 1.87 -25.96
CA ARG A 139 6.64 1.05 -24.87
C ARG A 139 6.54 1.86 -23.56
N ASN A 140 7.61 2.58 -23.22
CA ASN A 140 7.65 3.38 -22.01
C ASN A 140 6.67 4.56 -22.08
N ALA A 141 6.55 5.21 -23.22
CA ALA A 141 5.60 6.30 -23.44
C ALA A 141 4.14 5.86 -23.24
N VAL A 142 3.77 4.70 -23.80
CA VAL A 142 2.43 4.10 -23.60
C VAL A 142 2.23 3.71 -22.14
N MET A 143 3.24 3.10 -21.50
CA MET A 143 3.18 2.69 -20.11
C MET A 143 2.99 3.89 -19.16
N LEU A 144 3.75 4.96 -19.32
CA LEU A 144 3.64 6.16 -18.49
C LEU A 144 2.27 6.83 -18.65
N ARG A 145 1.77 6.94 -19.90
CA ARG A 145 0.41 7.45 -20.18
C ARG A 145 -0.66 6.58 -19.53
N LEU A 146 -0.53 5.25 -19.62
CA LEU A 146 -1.47 4.33 -18.98
C LEU A 146 -1.46 4.48 -17.46
N VAL A 147 -0.27 4.53 -16.83
CA VAL A 147 -0.15 4.74 -15.36
C VAL A 147 -0.85 6.02 -14.94
N TYR A 148 -0.66 7.11 -15.68
CA TYR A 148 -1.29 8.40 -15.36
C TYR A 148 -2.78 8.39 -15.63
N CYS A 149 -3.24 7.98 -16.83
CA CYS A 149 -4.65 8.07 -17.22
C CYS A 149 -5.56 7.06 -16.50
N ALA A 150 -5.05 5.89 -16.16
CA ALA A 150 -5.80 4.84 -15.47
C ALA A 150 -5.51 4.75 -13.97
N GLY A 151 -4.57 5.54 -13.46
CA GLY A 151 -4.20 5.56 -12.05
C GLY A 151 -3.72 4.21 -11.51
N LEU A 152 -3.06 3.41 -12.35
CA LEU A 152 -2.64 2.04 -11.98
C LEU A 152 -1.55 2.03 -10.92
N ARG A 153 -1.59 1.01 -10.06
CA ARG A 153 -0.44 0.69 -9.20
C ARG A 153 0.65 0.03 -10.04
N ILE A 154 1.91 0.22 -9.64
CA ILE A 154 3.05 -0.36 -10.35
C ILE A 154 2.95 -1.89 -10.52
N SER A 155 2.48 -2.60 -9.50
CA SER A 155 2.26 -4.05 -9.56
C SER A 155 1.14 -4.45 -10.53
N GLU A 156 0.14 -3.61 -10.70
CA GLU A 156 -0.96 -3.82 -11.65
C GLU A 156 -0.44 -3.65 -13.09
N VAL A 157 0.40 -2.64 -13.32
CA VAL A 157 1.07 -2.44 -14.62
C VAL A 157 1.97 -3.63 -14.98
N CYS A 158 2.75 -4.12 -14.01
CA CYS A 158 3.62 -5.28 -14.22
C CYS A 158 2.84 -6.56 -14.55
N GLY A 159 1.65 -6.74 -13.95
CA GLY A 159 0.84 -7.95 -14.15
C GLY A 159 -0.08 -7.92 -15.36
N LEU A 160 -0.19 -6.79 -16.07
CA LEU A 160 -1.17 -6.61 -17.14
C LEU A 160 -0.81 -7.48 -18.37
N ALA A 161 -1.77 -8.28 -18.84
CA ALA A 161 -1.71 -9.06 -20.06
C ALA A 161 -2.70 -8.55 -21.10
N TRP A 162 -2.51 -8.89 -22.37
CA TRP A 162 -3.41 -8.41 -23.44
C TRP A 162 -4.85 -8.88 -23.30
N ARG A 163 -5.11 -10.03 -22.67
CA ARG A 163 -6.46 -10.51 -22.33
C ARG A 163 -7.21 -9.60 -21.37
N ASP A 164 -6.50 -8.76 -20.60
CA ASP A 164 -7.09 -7.84 -19.63
C ASP A 164 -7.53 -6.52 -20.29
N LEU A 165 -7.23 -6.33 -21.57
CA LEU A 165 -7.54 -5.15 -22.36
C LEU A 165 -8.56 -5.49 -23.43
N THR A 166 -9.67 -4.75 -23.47
CA THR A 166 -10.72 -4.93 -24.47
C THR A 166 -11.06 -3.59 -25.12
N ALA A 167 -11.39 -3.63 -26.41
CA ALA A 167 -11.91 -2.46 -27.12
C ALA A 167 -13.29 -2.07 -26.55
N ARG A 168 -13.56 -0.77 -26.52
CA ARG A 168 -14.85 -0.22 -26.16
C ARG A 168 -15.07 1.07 -26.95
N ASP A 169 -16.02 1.05 -27.85
CA ASP A 169 -16.28 2.13 -28.80
C ASP A 169 -14.99 2.50 -29.58
N ASP A 170 -14.63 3.77 -29.63
CA ASP A 170 -13.38 4.29 -30.21
C ASP A 170 -12.20 4.27 -29.24
N ALA A 171 -12.36 3.70 -28.08
CA ALA A 171 -11.43 3.68 -26.96
C ALA A 171 -11.20 2.26 -26.44
N GLY A 172 -10.84 2.09 -25.17
CA GLY A 172 -10.63 0.78 -24.56
C GLY A 172 -10.95 0.76 -23.08
N GLN A 173 -10.84 -0.42 -22.51
CA GLN A 173 -10.93 -0.63 -21.08
C GLN A 173 -9.90 -1.65 -20.61
N ALA A 174 -9.48 -1.49 -19.36
CA ALA A 174 -8.58 -2.43 -18.67
C ALA A 174 -9.30 -3.08 -17.50
N THR A 175 -9.27 -4.40 -17.43
CA THR A 175 -9.66 -5.16 -16.24
C THR A 175 -8.43 -5.28 -15.35
N VAL A 176 -8.51 -4.73 -14.14
CA VAL A 176 -7.37 -4.61 -13.23
C VAL A 176 -7.61 -5.45 -11.97
N TYR A 177 -6.69 -6.35 -11.70
CA TYR A 177 -6.72 -7.21 -10.51
C TYR A 177 -5.94 -6.54 -9.38
N GLY A 178 -6.66 -6.13 -8.36
CA GLY A 178 -6.13 -5.44 -7.20
C GLY A 178 -5.79 -6.35 -6.02
N LYS A 179 -5.31 -5.74 -4.94
CA LYS A 179 -4.99 -6.44 -3.69
C LYS A 179 -6.25 -7.13 -3.12
N GLY A 180 -6.10 -8.38 -2.69
CA GLY A 180 -7.18 -9.16 -2.08
C GLY A 180 -8.20 -9.72 -3.08
N GLY A 181 -7.80 -9.94 -4.34
CA GLY A 181 -8.66 -10.52 -5.38
C GLY A 181 -9.75 -9.58 -5.92
N LYS A 182 -9.73 -8.32 -5.53
CA LYS A 182 -10.71 -7.33 -6.01
C LYS A 182 -10.40 -6.96 -7.46
N THR A 183 -11.41 -7.04 -8.31
CA THR A 183 -11.33 -6.65 -9.72
C THR A 183 -12.03 -5.32 -9.93
N ARG A 184 -11.47 -4.47 -10.82
CA ARG A 184 -12.13 -3.26 -11.30
C ARG A 184 -11.89 -3.06 -12.79
N VAL A 185 -12.80 -2.42 -13.44
CA VAL A 185 -12.66 -2.00 -14.83
C VAL A 185 -12.34 -0.51 -14.88
N VAL A 186 -11.34 -0.13 -15.66
CA VAL A 186 -10.92 1.25 -15.87
C VAL A 186 -11.03 1.58 -17.35
N LEU A 187 -11.75 2.65 -17.68
CA LEU A 187 -11.87 3.15 -19.06
C LEU A 187 -10.56 3.83 -19.45
N LEU A 188 -10.15 3.61 -20.68
CA LEU A 188 -8.92 4.18 -21.25
C LEU A 188 -9.29 5.21 -22.33
N PRO A 189 -8.67 6.40 -22.33
CA PRO A 189 -8.86 7.36 -23.43
C PRO A 189 -8.43 6.78 -24.77
N SER A 190 -9.07 7.21 -25.86
CA SER A 190 -8.77 6.77 -27.25
C SER A 190 -7.29 6.92 -27.61
N SER A 191 -6.61 7.97 -27.12
CA SER A 191 -5.19 8.19 -27.37
C SER A 191 -4.28 7.12 -26.71
N VAL A 192 -4.62 6.69 -25.49
CA VAL A 192 -3.92 5.61 -24.78
C VAL A 192 -4.21 4.27 -25.43
N TRP A 193 -5.47 4.04 -25.79
CA TRP A 193 -5.90 2.81 -26.46
C TRP A 193 -5.19 2.61 -27.79
N ARG A 194 -5.13 3.62 -28.65
CA ARG A 194 -4.38 3.55 -29.92
C ARG A 194 -2.91 3.19 -29.72
N GLY A 195 -2.25 3.79 -28.71
CA GLY A 195 -0.86 3.45 -28.38
C GLY A 195 -0.71 1.99 -27.93
N LEU A 196 -1.65 1.46 -27.17
CA LEU A 196 -1.67 0.06 -26.75
C LEU A 196 -1.88 -0.88 -27.95
N VAL A 197 -2.84 -0.58 -28.84
CA VAL A 197 -3.08 -1.38 -30.04
C VAL A 197 -1.84 -1.43 -30.93
N GLN A 198 -1.20 -0.29 -31.13
CA GLN A 198 0.06 -0.23 -31.90
C GLN A 198 1.20 -1.04 -31.23
N LEU A 199 1.29 -0.99 -29.91
CA LEU A 199 2.29 -1.74 -29.13
C LEU A 199 2.05 -3.24 -29.18
N ARG A 200 0.80 -3.68 -29.32
CA ARG A 200 0.42 -5.10 -29.32
C ARG A 200 1.04 -5.87 -30.48
N GLY A 201 0.96 -5.34 -31.71
CA GLY A 201 1.31 -6.08 -32.91
C GLY A 201 0.62 -7.46 -32.94
N ASP A 202 1.39 -8.50 -33.19
CA ASP A 202 0.92 -9.91 -33.24
C ASP A 202 0.94 -10.62 -31.88
N ALA A 203 1.04 -9.89 -30.76
CA ALA A 203 1.12 -10.49 -29.45
C ALA A 203 -0.19 -11.21 -29.05
N GLY A 204 -0.07 -12.47 -28.62
CA GLY A 204 -1.18 -13.28 -28.14
C GLY A 204 -1.80 -12.69 -26.86
N GLN A 205 -3.02 -13.16 -26.53
CA GLN A 205 -3.78 -12.63 -25.39
C GLN A 205 -3.09 -12.82 -24.04
N ASP A 206 -2.34 -13.88 -23.85
CA ASP A 206 -1.65 -14.18 -22.58
C ASP A 206 -0.29 -13.49 -22.47
N ALA A 207 0.19 -12.84 -23.53
CA ALA A 207 1.44 -12.11 -23.49
C ALA A 207 1.32 -10.85 -22.61
N PRO A 208 2.39 -10.49 -21.88
CA PRO A 208 2.42 -9.24 -21.12
C PRO A 208 2.29 -8.03 -22.03
N VAL A 209 1.53 -7.02 -21.59
CA VAL A 209 1.40 -5.74 -22.31
C VAL A 209 2.74 -5.02 -22.39
N PHE A 210 3.47 -5.00 -21.27
CA PHE A 210 4.80 -4.39 -21.22
C PHE A 210 5.85 -5.47 -21.01
N ARG A 211 6.55 -5.80 -22.11
CA ARG A 211 7.56 -6.86 -22.11
C ARG A 211 8.91 -6.36 -21.60
N SER A 212 9.57 -7.20 -20.82
CA SER A 212 10.98 -7.05 -20.49
C SER A 212 11.86 -7.45 -21.68
N GLN A 213 13.17 -7.17 -21.62
CA GLN A 213 14.15 -7.63 -22.62
C GLN A 213 14.17 -9.18 -22.78
N ARG A 214 13.73 -9.92 -21.74
CA ARG A 214 13.61 -11.39 -21.76
C ARG A 214 12.22 -11.86 -22.19
N HIS A 215 11.42 -10.99 -22.81
CA HIS A 215 10.07 -11.24 -23.31
C HIS A 215 9.01 -11.61 -22.24
N GLY A 216 9.36 -11.65 -20.95
CA GLY A 216 8.43 -11.81 -19.83
C GLY A 216 7.84 -10.48 -19.34
N HIS A 217 7.10 -10.54 -18.26
CA HIS A 217 6.59 -9.34 -17.58
C HIS A 217 7.74 -8.42 -17.12
N LEU A 218 7.49 -7.10 -17.12
CA LEU A 218 8.36 -6.18 -16.41
C LEU A 218 8.25 -6.42 -14.91
N ASP A 219 9.37 -6.37 -14.21
CA ASP A 219 9.37 -6.31 -12.75
C ASP A 219 9.16 -4.88 -12.24
N VAL A 220 8.80 -4.77 -10.96
CA VAL A 220 8.56 -3.48 -10.29
C VAL A 220 9.78 -2.56 -10.37
N SER A 221 11.00 -3.11 -10.27
CA SER A 221 12.24 -2.32 -10.34
C SER A 221 12.47 -1.75 -11.73
N ALA A 222 12.13 -2.52 -12.79
CA ALA A 222 12.22 -2.05 -14.16
C ALA A 222 11.27 -0.88 -14.42
N VAL A 223 10.02 -0.97 -13.97
CA VAL A 223 9.05 0.14 -14.09
C VAL A 223 9.54 1.36 -13.29
N HIS A 224 10.10 1.16 -12.09
CA HIS A 224 10.69 2.26 -11.32
C HIS A 224 11.83 2.94 -12.07
N ARG A 225 12.74 2.19 -12.72
CA ARG A 225 13.82 2.77 -13.54
C ARG A 225 13.28 3.61 -14.70
N VAL A 226 12.25 3.14 -15.38
CA VAL A 226 11.61 3.91 -16.47
C VAL A 226 11.05 5.23 -15.93
N VAL A 227 10.29 5.19 -14.83
CA VAL A 227 9.73 6.41 -14.23
C VAL A 227 10.82 7.39 -13.79
N LYS A 228 11.88 6.89 -13.15
CA LYS A 228 13.03 7.72 -12.73
C LYS A 228 13.73 8.37 -13.92
N ALA A 229 13.99 7.61 -14.97
CA ALA A 229 14.62 8.12 -16.19
C ALA A 229 13.76 9.19 -16.87
N ALA A 230 12.43 8.95 -16.96
CA ALA A 230 11.50 9.93 -17.54
C ALA A 230 11.42 11.21 -16.68
N ALA A 231 11.41 11.09 -15.36
CA ALA A 231 11.44 12.23 -14.44
C ALA A 231 12.74 13.05 -14.60
N ALA A 232 13.88 12.38 -14.67
CA ALA A 232 15.19 13.03 -14.87
C ALA A 232 15.25 13.79 -16.21
N ARG A 233 14.75 13.19 -17.31
CA ARG A 233 14.67 13.89 -18.61
C ARG A 233 13.79 15.14 -18.54
N ALA A 234 12.76 15.11 -17.74
CA ALA A 234 11.86 16.24 -17.51
C ALA A 234 12.40 17.27 -16.50
N GLY A 235 13.59 17.09 -15.95
CA GLY A 235 14.17 17.98 -14.94
C GLY A 235 13.41 17.94 -13.59
N LEU A 236 12.74 16.83 -13.26
CA LEU A 236 11.98 16.67 -12.04
C LEU A 236 12.83 16.06 -10.91
N SER A 237 12.35 16.16 -9.68
CA SER A 237 13.00 15.59 -8.51
C SER A 237 13.29 14.10 -8.67
N ALA A 238 14.43 13.67 -8.16
CA ALA A 238 14.81 12.26 -8.07
C ALA A 238 13.85 11.42 -7.20
N ASP A 239 12.97 12.03 -6.41
CA ASP A 239 11.97 11.34 -5.59
C ASP A 239 10.74 10.89 -6.36
N VAL A 240 10.52 11.41 -7.58
CA VAL A 240 9.38 11.01 -8.42
C VAL A 240 9.33 9.50 -8.61
N SER A 241 8.15 8.93 -8.44
CA SER A 241 7.88 7.51 -8.58
C SER A 241 6.55 7.28 -9.30
N ALA A 242 6.28 6.04 -9.71
CA ALA A 242 4.98 5.68 -10.31
C ALA A 242 3.79 6.03 -9.39
N HIS A 243 4.02 6.07 -8.08
CA HIS A 243 2.98 6.46 -7.12
C HIS A 243 2.63 7.95 -7.23
N TRP A 244 3.58 8.80 -7.62
CA TRP A 244 3.33 10.22 -7.87
C TRP A 244 2.47 10.45 -9.10
N LEU A 245 2.64 9.65 -10.17
CA LEU A 245 1.75 9.69 -11.34
C LEU A 245 0.31 9.32 -10.96
N ARG A 246 0.15 8.32 -10.09
CA ARG A 246 -1.17 7.95 -9.57
C ARG A 246 -1.74 9.02 -8.63
N HIS A 247 -0.91 9.70 -7.83
CA HIS A 247 -1.33 10.85 -7.03
C HIS A 247 -1.78 12.01 -7.93
N ALA A 248 -1.01 12.31 -8.98
CA ALA A 248 -1.35 13.31 -9.97
C ALA A 248 -2.69 12.97 -10.67
N HIS A 249 -2.91 11.71 -11.09
CA HIS A 249 -4.21 11.26 -11.61
C HIS A 249 -5.35 11.62 -10.68
N ALA A 250 -5.25 11.26 -9.40
CA ALA A 250 -6.31 11.50 -8.42
C ALA A 250 -6.61 12.98 -8.23
N SER A 251 -5.57 13.79 -8.03
CA SER A 251 -5.70 15.24 -7.82
C SER A 251 -6.26 15.93 -9.06
N HIS A 252 -5.65 15.69 -10.22
CA HIS A 252 -6.05 16.36 -11.45
C HIS A 252 -7.47 15.99 -11.90
N ALA A 253 -7.90 14.73 -11.69
CA ALA A 253 -9.27 14.32 -11.97
C ALA A 253 -10.27 15.06 -11.06
N LEU A 254 -9.98 15.18 -9.77
CA LEU A 254 -10.82 15.93 -8.81
C LEU A 254 -10.82 17.43 -9.12
N ASP A 255 -9.66 18.01 -9.43
CA ASP A 255 -9.53 19.44 -9.79
C ASP A 255 -10.32 19.78 -11.06
N ARG A 256 -10.52 18.81 -11.96
CA ARG A 256 -11.38 18.90 -13.16
C ARG A 256 -12.84 18.55 -12.90
N GLY A 257 -13.25 18.39 -11.65
CA GLY A 257 -14.64 18.15 -11.26
C GLY A 257 -15.11 16.71 -11.35
N ALA A 258 -14.19 15.72 -11.51
CA ALA A 258 -14.60 14.33 -11.48
C ALA A 258 -15.21 13.96 -10.11
N PRO A 259 -16.37 13.28 -10.07
CA PRO A 259 -16.96 12.87 -8.81
C PRO A 259 -16.02 11.98 -8.00
N ILE A 260 -15.88 12.24 -6.70
CA ILE A 260 -14.94 11.52 -5.82
C ILE A 260 -15.14 10.01 -5.82
N HIS A 261 -16.38 9.54 -5.92
CA HIS A 261 -16.69 8.11 -5.99
C HIS A 261 -16.16 7.46 -7.28
N LEU A 262 -16.16 8.20 -8.40
CA LEU A 262 -15.61 7.73 -9.67
C LEU A 262 -14.09 7.62 -9.58
N VAL A 263 -13.41 8.62 -9.01
CA VAL A 263 -11.96 8.59 -8.78
C VAL A 263 -11.60 7.45 -7.80
N GLN A 264 -12.40 7.27 -6.74
CA GLN A 264 -12.25 6.15 -5.82
C GLN A 264 -12.33 4.80 -6.52
N ALA A 265 -13.35 4.60 -7.36
CA ALA A 265 -13.56 3.36 -8.11
C ALA A 265 -12.41 3.09 -9.08
N THR A 266 -12.00 4.09 -9.87
CA THR A 266 -10.87 4.02 -10.80
C THR A 266 -9.58 3.61 -10.09
N LEU A 267 -9.28 4.23 -8.95
CA LEU A 267 -8.10 3.92 -8.15
C LEU A 267 -8.22 2.60 -7.37
N GLY A 268 -9.43 2.08 -7.17
CA GLY A 268 -9.67 0.90 -6.34
C GLY A 268 -9.29 1.15 -4.87
N HIS A 269 -9.69 2.30 -4.31
CA HIS A 269 -9.55 2.59 -2.89
C HIS A 269 -10.70 1.96 -2.11
N SER A 270 -10.40 1.21 -1.07
CA SER A 270 -11.41 0.57 -0.21
C SER A 270 -12.21 1.56 0.65
N SER A 271 -11.72 2.79 0.80
CA SER A 271 -12.36 3.83 1.59
C SER A 271 -12.33 5.17 0.86
N VAL A 272 -13.45 5.88 0.89
CA VAL A 272 -13.57 7.28 0.36
C VAL A 272 -12.59 8.21 1.08
N ALA A 273 -12.33 8.01 2.37
CA ALA A 273 -11.38 8.80 3.14
C ALA A 273 -9.96 8.79 2.52
N THR A 274 -9.56 7.68 1.88
CA THR A 274 -8.27 7.61 1.16
C THR A 274 -8.26 8.55 -0.05
N THR A 275 -9.37 8.63 -0.79
CA THR A 275 -9.51 9.53 -1.95
C THR A 275 -9.74 10.97 -1.49
N GLY A 276 -10.49 11.20 -0.41
CA GLY A 276 -10.75 12.53 0.16
C GLY A 276 -9.49 13.29 0.57
N ARG A 277 -8.38 12.58 0.86
CA ARG A 277 -7.09 13.21 1.15
C ARG A 277 -6.57 14.09 0.01
N TYR A 278 -6.96 13.83 -1.23
CA TYR A 278 -6.55 14.64 -2.39
C TYR A 278 -7.30 15.98 -2.46
N LEU A 279 -8.55 16.06 -2.00
CA LEU A 279 -9.32 17.31 -1.91
C LEU A 279 -8.65 18.33 -0.98
N HIS A 280 -7.91 17.87 0.02
CA HIS A 280 -7.25 18.72 1.01
C HIS A 280 -5.76 18.94 0.71
N ALA A 281 -5.18 18.15 -0.18
CA ALA A 281 -3.75 18.23 -0.47
C ALA A 281 -3.39 19.48 -1.30
N ARG A 282 -4.27 19.86 -2.23
CA ARG A 282 -4.18 21.09 -3.04
C ARG A 282 -5.59 21.65 -3.17
N PRO A 283 -6.03 22.49 -2.24
CA PRO A 283 -7.37 23.06 -2.34
C PRO A 283 -7.44 23.98 -3.57
N SER A 284 -8.30 23.63 -4.53
CA SER A 284 -8.65 24.45 -5.68
C SER A 284 -9.66 25.53 -5.28
N ASP A 285 -10.31 25.37 -4.13
CA ASP A 285 -11.27 26.30 -3.56
C ASP A 285 -11.10 26.41 -2.03
N SER A 286 -11.58 27.49 -1.46
CA SER A 286 -11.53 27.80 -0.04
C SER A 286 -12.85 28.40 0.41
N SER A 287 -13.26 28.07 1.64
CA SER A 287 -14.41 28.73 2.26
C SER A 287 -14.28 30.24 2.34
N ALA A 288 -13.06 30.78 2.26
CA ALA A 288 -12.82 32.23 2.20
C ALA A 288 -13.50 32.90 0.99
N ARG A 289 -13.71 32.17 -0.12
CA ARG A 289 -14.42 32.69 -1.30
C ARG A 289 -15.92 32.96 -1.05
N TYR A 290 -16.47 32.40 0.01
CA TYR A 290 -17.88 32.53 0.38
C TYR A 290 -18.10 33.53 1.52
N LEU A 291 -17.02 34.16 2.00
CA LEU A 291 -17.09 35.20 3.02
C LEU A 291 -17.12 36.57 2.34
N ALA A 292 -18.08 37.39 2.75
CA ALA A 292 -18.13 38.81 2.37
C ALA A 292 -17.07 39.57 3.18
N VAL A 293 -15.95 39.94 2.56
CA VAL A 293 -14.90 40.82 3.10
C VAL A 293 -14.69 41.95 2.13
#